data_b032eb7a983edd76aab02c6a4f1161e6
#
_entry.id   b032eb7a983edd76aab02c6a4f1161e6
#
_cell.length_a   1.000
_cell.length_b   1.000
_cell.length_c   1.000
_cell.angle_alpha   90.00
_cell.angle_beta   90.00
_cell.angle_gamma   90.00
#
_symmetry.space_group_name_H-M   'P 1'
#
loop_
_entity.id
_entity.type
_entity.pdbx_description
1 polymer ?
#
loop_
_entity_poly.entity_id
_entity_poly.type
_entity_poly.pdbx_seq_one_letter_code
_entity_poly.pdbx_strand_id
1 'polypeptide(L)'
;AWKDYKIERHVELPMEEKGIVATRDKAKERGDEWQIGETLSAAIGQSYNSYTPIQMAKYISMLANGGEPIDVTIVKSINDVNGNQVSKEDITKFVNAKLGLTKEKKENLNIKKENIDAILKGMKGVTSEEGGTAYSTFANFNIELGGKTGSAQTDVQGKINGWFVGFAPYEEPEIAVVVLVENAGSGSYTAEVARDILQEYFGMNMEKVEE
;
A
#
# COMPACT_ATOMS: atom_id res chain seq x y z
N ALA A 1 16.96 -2.11 -8.31
CA ALA A 1 16.21 -2.67 -7.17
C ALA A 1 14.79 -3.09 -7.55
N TRP A 2 14.13 -2.39 -8.48
CA TRP A 2 12.74 -2.71 -8.88
C TRP A 2 12.61 -3.81 -9.94
N LYS A 3 13.71 -4.20 -10.63
CA LYS A 3 13.68 -5.18 -11.72
C LYS A 3 13.27 -6.59 -11.30
N ASP A 4 13.49 -6.92 -10.04
CA ASP A 4 13.28 -8.26 -9.51
C ASP A 4 12.06 -8.36 -8.58
N TYR A 5 11.31 -7.25 -8.41
CA TYR A 5 10.09 -7.26 -7.61
C TYR A 5 8.96 -7.89 -8.41
N LYS A 6 8.81 -9.18 -8.26
CA LYS A 6 7.63 -9.89 -8.77
C LYS A 6 6.47 -9.61 -7.83
N ILE A 7 5.48 -8.87 -8.32
CA ILE A 7 4.20 -8.73 -7.62
C ILE A 7 3.48 -10.06 -7.80
N GLU A 8 3.57 -10.92 -6.79
CA GLU A 8 2.90 -12.21 -6.80
C GLU A 8 1.63 -12.18 -5.95
N ARG A 9 0.79 -13.23 -6.11
CA ARG A 9 -0.39 -13.41 -5.30
C ARG A 9 -0.02 -13.42 -3.82
N HIS A 10 -0.70 -12.61 -3.02
CA HIS A 10 -0.33 -12.38 -1.64
C HIS A 10 -1.44 -12.67 -0.63
N VAL A 11 -2.67 -12.90 -1.11
CA VAL A 11 -3.82 -13.21 -0.27
C VAL A 11 -4.50 -14.50 -0.71
N GLU A 12 -5.31 -15.07 0.16
CA GLU A 12 -5.99 -16.35 -0.04
C GLU A 12 -7.21 -16.22 -0.99
N LEU A 13 -7.09 -15.39 -2.03
CA LEU A 13 -8.14 -15.20 -3.04
C LEU A 13 -7.70 -15.75 -4.40
N PRO A 14 -8.51 -16.60 -5.04
CA PRO A 14 -8.15 -17.24 -6.31
C PRO A 14 -8.10 -16.27 -7.50
N MET A 15 -8.73 -15.12 -7.39
CA MET A 15 -8.88 -14.11 -8.45
C MET A 15 -8.09 -12.83 -8.17
N GLU A 16 -7.04 -12.91 -7.37
CA GLU A 16 -6.21 -11.74 -7.09
C GLU A 16 -5.49 -11.24 -8.36
N GLU A 17 -5.61 -9.94 -8.63
CA GLU A 17 -4.91 -9.29 -9.73
C GLU A 17 -3.43 -9.13 -9.40
N LYS A 18 -2.56 -9.44 -10.39
CA LYS A 18 -1.11 -9.43 -10.20
C LYS A 18 -0.51 -8.03 -10.13
N GLY A 19 -1.24 -7.02 -10.58
CA GLY A 19 -0.68 -5.69 -10.76
C GLY A 19 0.40 -5.62 -11.85
N ILE A 20 0.89 -4.43 -12.12
CA ILE A 20 1.94 -4.20 -13.14
C ILE A 20 2.92 -3.18 -12.59
N VAL A 21 4.22 -3.51 -12.63
CA VAL A 21 5.29 -2.55 -12.46
C VAL A 21 5.75 -2.10 -13.85
N ALA A 22 5.73 -0.80 -14.11
CA ALA A 22 6.16 -0.24 -15.38
C ALA A 22 7.65 -0.51 -15.62
N THR A 23 7.96 -1.35 -16.61
CA THR A 23 9.32 -1.70 -17.02
C THR A 23 9.42 -1.78 -18.53
N ARG A 24 10.64 -1.69 -19.05
CA ARG A 24 10.91 -1.88 -20.49
C ARG A 24 10.45 -3.24 -20.99
N ASP A 25 10.62 -4.29 -20.16
CA ASP A 25 10.19 -5.64 -20.51
C ASP A 25 8.67 -5.72 -20.62
N LYS A 26 7.94 -5.05 -19.71
CA LYS A 26 6.47 -4.98 -19.78
C LYS A 26 5.98 -4.21 -21.00
N ALA A 27 6.63 -3.12 -21.39
CA ALA A 27 6.32 -2.43 -22.64
C ALA A 27 6.51 -3.36 -23.84
N LYS A 28 7.63 -4.06 -23.89
CA LYS A 28 7.91 -5.03 -24.97
C LYS A 28 6.90 -6.19 -25.02
N GLU A 29 6.50 -6.74 -23.88
CA GLU A 29 5.44 -7.78 -23.81
C GLU A 29 4.11 -7.29 -24.39
N ARG A 30 3.81 -5.98 -24.28
CA ARG A 30 2.62 -5.33 -24.84
C ARG A 30 2.76 -4.96 -26.31
N GLY A 31 3.95 -5.10 -26.89
CA GLY A 31 4.27 -4.66 -28.25
C GLY A 31 4.59 -3.17 -28.37
N ASP A 32 4.84 -2.50 -27.27
CA ASP A 32 5.12 -1.07 -27.21
C ASP A 32 6.64 -0.81 -27.14
N GLU A 33 7.09 0.32 -27.69
CA GLU A 33 8.44 0.81 -27.49
C GLU A 33 8.52 1.70 -26.25
N TRP A 34 9.48 1.43 -25.37
CA TRP A 34 9.73 2.27 -24.20
C TRP A 34 10.34 3.60 -24.59
N GLN A 35 9.57 4.65 -24.45
CA GLN A 35 10.02 6.03 -24.71
C GLN A 35 10.67 6.64 -23.44
N ILE A 36 11.51 7.68 -23.61
CA ILE A 36 12.12 8.39 -22.47
C ILE A 36 11.06 8.97 -21.53
N GLY A 37 9.95 9.46 -22.07
CA GLY A 37 8.81 9.96 -21.30
C GLY A 37 8.22 8.93 -20.35
N GLU A 38 8.23 7.64 -20.73
CA GLU A 38 7.76 6.53 -19.86
C GLU A 38 8.59 6.41 -18.58
N THR A 39 9.91 6.67 -18.67
CA THR A 39 10.77 6.64 -17.48
C THR A 39 10.38 7.73 -16.48
N LEU A 40 10.05 8.91 -16.95
CA LEU A 40 9.60 10.03 -16.10
C LEU A 40 8.23 9.76 -15.54
N SER A 41 7.30 9.29 -16.36
CA SER A 41 5.94 8.93 -15.93
C SER A 41 5.96 7.79 -14.91
N ALA A 42 6.74 6.74 -15.15
CA ALA A 42 6.87 5.62 -14.22
C ALA A 42 7.48 6.04 -12.87
N ALA A 43 8.41 7.02 -12.88
CA ALA A 43 9.03 7.51 -11.65
C ALA A 43 8.07 8.21 -10.69
N ILE A 44 6.97 8.76 -11.21
CA ILE A 44 5.90 9.38 -10.41
C ILE A 44 4.69 8.46 -10.19
N GLY A 45 4.81 7.17 -10.54
CA GLY A 45 3.75 6.18 -10.35
C GLY A 45 2.70 6.12 -11.46
N GLN A 46 2.94 6.79 -12.59
CA GLN A 46 2.12 6.75 -13.80
C GLN A 46 2.65 5.72 -14.81
N SER A 47 2.37 5.88 -16.11
CA SER A 47 2.71 4.92 -17.16
C SER A 47 1.93 3.63 -17.01
N TYR A 48 2.55 2.48 -17.21
CA TYR A 48 1.92 1.15 -17.07
C TYR A 48 1.77 0.68 -15.62
N ASN A 49 2.10 1.50 -14.62
CA ASN A 49 1.96 1.10 -13.22
C ASN A 49 0.49 0.86 -12.87
N SER A 50 0.20 -0.32 -12.33
CA SER A 50 -1.13 -0.70 -11.85
C SER A 50 -1.00 -1.58 -10.62
N TYR A 51 -1.60 -1.16 -9.52
CA TYR A 51 -1.49 -1.86 -8.23
C TYR A 51 -2.86 -1.97 -7.58
N THR A 52 -3.08 -3.09 -6.89
CA THR A 52 -4.25 -3.23 -6.02
C THR A 52 -4.01 -2.54 -4.68
N PRO A 53 -5.07 -2.11 -3.96
CA PRO A 53 -4.92 -1.53 -2.62
C PRO A 53 -4.15 -2.43 -1.66
N ILE A 54 -4.35 -3.75 -1.72
CA ILE A 54 -3.64 -4.69 -0.83
C ILE A 54 -2.14 -4.76 -1.12
N GLN A 55 -1.74 -4.63 -2.41
CA GLN A 55 -0.33 -4.55 -2.78
C GLN A 55 0.31 -3.27 -2.25
N MET A 56 -0.42 -2.15 -2.31
CA MET A 56 0.05 -0.89 -1.74
C MET A 56 0.13 -0.97 -0.22
N ALA A 57 -0.83 -1.61 0.46
CA ALA A 57 -0.78 -1.82 1.90
C ALA A 57 0.46 -2.65 2.30
N LYS A 58 0.72 -3.74 1.58
CA LYS A 58 1.94 -4.54 1.78
C LYS A 58 3.21 -3.71 1.60
N TYR A 59 3.29 -2.92 0.53
CA TYR A 59 4.43 -2.06 0.24
C TYR A 59 4.69 -1.04 1.35
N ILE A 60 3.64 -0.35 1.81
CA ILE A 60 3.75 0.64 2.89
C ILE A 60 4.14 -0.02 4.21
N SER A 61 3.55 -1.16 4.54
CA SER A 61 3.93 -1.93 5.73
C SER A 61 5.40 -2.36 5.69
N MET A 62 5.91 -2.77 4.52
CA MET A 62 7.34 -3.10 4.36
C MET A 62 8.24 -1.88 4.57
N LEU A 63 7.88 -0.71 4.04
CA LEU A 63 8.64 0.52 4.27
C LEU A 63 8.65 0.88 5.76
N ALA A 64 7.47 0.84 6.40
CA ALA A 64 7.30 1.20 7.80
C ALA A 64 8.08 0.28 8.76
N ASN A 65 8.27 -1.00 8.41
CA ASN A 65 9.03 -1.94 9.23
C ASN A 65 10.52 -2.06 8.85
N GLY A 66 11.07 -1.08 8.16
CA GLY A 66 12.49 -1.06 7.81
C GLY A 66 12.87 -1.87 6.56
N GLY A 67 11.91 -2.23 5.71
CA GLY A 67 12.13 -2.95 4.46
C GLY A 67 12.05 -4.48 4.57
N GLU A 68 11.68 -5.00 5.73
CA GLU A 68 11.51 -6.44 5.92
C GLU A 68 10.25 -6.94 5.21
N PRO A 69 10.33 -8.04 4.44
CA PRO A 69 9.19 -8.61 3.74
C PRO A 69 8.12 -9.11 4.71
N ILE A 70 6.87 -8.78 4.44
CA ILE A 70 5.71 -9.26 5.20
C ILE A 70 4.84 -10.20 4.35
N ASP A 71 4.17 -11.14 5.02
CA ASP A 71 3.10 -11.90 4.41
C ASP A 71 1.77 -11.20 4.68
N VAL A 72 0.95 -11.11 3.66
CA VAL A 72 -0.40 -10.56 3.76
C VAL A 72 -1.39 -11.71 3.78
N THR A 73 -2.33 -11.67 4.70
CA THR A 73 -3.44 -12.64 4.83
C THR A 73 -4.72 -11.92 5.18
N ILE A 74 -5.84 -12.37 4.63
CA ILE A 74 -7.18 -11.92 5.02
C ILE A 74 -7.85 -12.90 6.00
N VAL A 75 -7.22 -14.06 6.20
CA VAL A 75 -7.71 -15.07 7.15
C VAL A 75 -7.13 -14.79 8.53
N LYS A 76 -7.98 -14.37 9.46
CA LYS A 76 -7.58 -14.10 10.84
C LYS A 76 -7.31 -15.40 11.62
N SER A 77 -8.23 -16.36 11.54
CA SER A 77 -8.14 -17.65 12.20
C SER A 77 -9.09 -18.66 11.55
N ILE A 78 -8.76 -19.93 11.69
CA ILE A 78 -9.63 -21.07 11.34
C ILE A 78 -9.69 -21.96 12.57
N ASN A 79 -10.90 -22.42 12.92
CA ASN A 79 -11.09 -23.42 13.97
C ASN A 79 -11.53 -24.76 13.35
N ASP A 80 -11.10 -25.85 13.95
CA ASP A 80 -11.57 -27.18 13.60
C ASP A 80 -13.02 -27.43 14.10
N VAL A 81 -13.57 -28.59 13.80
CA VAL A 81 -14.94 -28.96 14.19
C VAL A 81 -15.13 -29.05 15.72
N ASN A 82 -14.05 -29.13 16.49
CA ASN A 82 -14.06 -29.14 17.92
C ASN A 82 -13.84 -27.77 18.57
N GLY A 83 -13.67 -26.73 17.76
CA GLY A 83 -13.42 -25.37 18.20
C GLY A 83 -11.95 -25.04 18.44
N ASN A 84 -11.01 -25.96 18.19
CA ASN A 84 -9.58 -25.70 18.36
C ASN A 84 -9.04 -24.86 17.18
N GLN A 85 -8.22 -23.89 17.50
CA GLN A 85 -7.61 -23.05 16.46
C GLN A 85 -6.56 -23.84 15.67
N VAL A 86 -6.70 -23.83 14.35
CA VAL A 86 -5.71 -24.40 13.42
C VAL A 86 -4.49 -23.47 13.36
N SER A 87 -3.28 -24.05 13.31
CA SER A 87 -2.05 -23.26 13.26
C SER A 87 -1.95 -22.46 11.97
N LYS A 88 -1.33 -21.25 12.01
CA LYS A 88 -1.08 -20.45 10.81
C LYS A 88 -0.24 -21.21 9.78
N GLU A 89 0.65 -22.08 10.22
CA GLU A 89 1.49 -22.89 9.33
C GLU A 89 0.65 -23.90 8.54
N ASP A 90 -0.30 -24.59 9.19
CA ASP A 90 -1.18 -25.55 8.53
C ASP A 90 -2.16 -24.85 7.57
N ILE A 91 -2.69 -23.68 7.98
CA ILE A 91 -3.51 -22.83 7.09
C ILE A 91 -2.71 -22.48 5.85
N THR A 92 -1.50 -21.96 6.01
CA THR A 92 -0.64 -21.56 4.89
C THR A 92 -0.32 -22.75 3.97
N LYS A 93 0.02 -23.91 4.54
CA LYS A 93 0.27 -25.13 3.76
C LYS A 93 -0.94 -25.53 2.93
N PHE A 94 -2.12 -25.53 3.57
CA PHE A 94 -3.37 -25.90 2.89
C PHE A 94 -3.71 -24.91 1.76
N VAL A 95 -3.64 -23.62 2.02
CA VAL A 95 -3.94 -22.58 1.03
C VAL A 95 -2.97 -22.66 -0.15
N ASN A 96 -1.66 -22.75 0.11
CA ASN A 96 -0.66 -22.85 -0.94
C ASN A 96 -0.90 -24.11 -1.81
N ALA A 97 -1.21 -25.25 -1.20
CA ALA A 97 -1.52 -26.48 -1.92
C ALA A 97 -2.77 -26.33 -2.80
N LYS A 98 -3.81 -25.67 -2.30
CA LYS A 98 -5.08 -25.46 -3.02
C LYS A 98 -4.97 -24.47 -4.17
N LEU A 99 -4.20 -23.40 -3.98
CA LEU A 99 -4.01 -22.35 -4.98
C LEU A 99 -2.82 -22.64 -5.93
N GLY A 100 -2.09 -23.75 -5.71
CA GLY A 100 -0.89 -24.08 -6.49
C GLY A 100 0.24 -23.06 -6.28
N LEU A 101 0.27 -22.42 -5.11
CA LEU A 101 1.32 -21.44 -4.78
C LEU A 101 2.58 -22.18 -4.32
N THR A 102 3.68 -21.92 -4.99
CA THR A 102 5.00 -22.32 -4.48
C THR A 102 5.44 -21.31 -3.42
N LYS A 103 5.93 -21.81 -2.28
CA LYS A 103 6.50 -20.97 -1.24
C LYS A 103 7.75 -20.29 -1.81
N GLU A 104 7.63 -19.06 -2.27
CA GLU A 104 8.79 -18.28 -2.65
C GLU A 104 9.60 -17.91 -1.41
N LYS A 105 10.92 -17.98 -1.59
CA LYS A 105 11.84 -17.54 -0.56
C LYS A 105 11.67 -16.03 -0.42
N LYS A 106 11.30 -15.56 0.78
CA LYS A 106 11.29 -14.13 1.06
C LYS A 106 12.71 -13.60 0.86
N GLU A 107 12.92 -12.85 -0.19
CA GLU A 107 14.19 -12.18 -0.41
C GLU A 107 14.15 -10.83 0.32
N ASN A 108 15.10 -10.64 1.23
CA ASN A 108 15.33 -9.31 1.78
C ASN A 108 15.74 -8.40 0.61
N LEU A 109 15.04 -7.30 0.44
CA LEU A 109 15.28 -6.37 -0.66
C LEU A 109 16.64 -5.66 -0.54
N ASN A 110 17.38 -5.87 0.56
CA ASN A 110 18.69 -5.26 0.84
C ASN A 110 18.70 -3.74 0.58
N ILE A 111 17.59 -3.07 0.89
CA ILE A 111 17.50 -1.63 0.78
C ILE A 111 18.37 -1.03 1.90
N LYS A 112 19.23 -0.12 1.53
CA LYS A 112 20.04 0.58 2.52
C LYS A 112 19.13 1.35 3.49
N LYS A 113 19.41 1.24 4.78
CA LYS A 113 18.64 1.91 5.83
C LYS A 113 18.51 3.42 5.58
N GLU A 114 19.60 4.06 5.15
CA GLU A 114 19.61 5.50 4.82
C GLU A 114 18.55 5.90 3.77
N ASN A 115 18.28 5.00 2.81
CA ASN A 115 17.27 5.24 1.78
C ASN A 115 15.86 5.09 2.33
N ILE A 116 15.63 4.09 3.20
CA ILE A 116 14.35 3.92 3.89
C ILE A 116 14.08 5.11 4.78
N ASP A 117 15.03 5.51 5.61
CA ASP A 117 14.91 6.66 6.51
C ASP A 117 14.60 7.96 5.75
N ALA A 118 15.22 8.16 4.58
CA ALA A 118 14.94 9.32 3.74
C ALA A 118 13.50 9.29 3.19
N ILE A 119 12.99 8.12 2.76
CA ILE A 119 11.61 7.96 2.30
C ILE A 119 10.63 8.22 3.45
N LEU A 120 10.84 7.59 4.60
CA LEU A 120 9.96 7.74 5.77
C LEU A 120 9.93 9.20 6.25
N LYS A 121 11.08 9.87 6.29
CA LYS A 121 11.15 11.30 6.61
C LYS A 121 10.33 12.15 5.63
N GLY A 122 10.43 11.87 4.32
CA GLY A 122 9.60 12.53 3.32
C GLY A 122 8.10 12.26 3.52
N MET A 123 7.73 11.03 3.87
CA MET A 123 6.35 10.68 4.19
C MET A 123 5.83 11.39 5.45
N LYS A 124 6.66 11.57 6.47
CA LYS A 124 6.32 12.37 7.65
C LYS A 124 6.06 13.83 7.27
N GLY A 125 6.91 14.42 6.42
CA GLY A 125 6.74 15.80 5.95
C GLY A 125 5.40 16.05 5.23
N VAL A 126 4.87 15.06 4.51
CA VAL A 126 3.57 15.16 3.83
C VAL A 126 2.42 15.46 4.81
N THR A 127 2.50 14.94 6.03
CA THR A 127 1.43 15.02 7.03
C THR A 127 1.69 16.04 8.13
N SER A 128 2.96 16.39 8.39
CA SER A 128 3.37 17.21 9.54
C SER A 128 4.01 18.55 9.20
N GLU A 129 4.47 18.76 7.96
CA GLU A 129 5.12 20.02 7.55
C GLU A 129 4.15 20.94 6.81
N GLU A 130 4.24 22.24 7.07
CA GLU A 130 3.49 23.26 6.35
C GLU A 130 3.84 23.18 4.84
N GLY A 131 2.80 23.07 4.00
CA GLY A 131 2.98 22.80 2.57
C GLY A 131 2.94 21.31 2.19
N GLY A 132 2.96 20.39 3.15
CA GLY A 132 2.67 18.97 2.91
C GLY A 132 1.26 18.75 2.39
N THR A 133 1.09 17.88 1.39
CA THR A 133 -0.19 17.71 0.69
C THR A 133 -1.32 17.14 1.55
N ALA A 134 -1.03 16.61 2.72
CA ALA A 134 -2.00 16.15 3.72
C ALA A 134 -1.88 16.91 5.05
N TYR A 135 -1.06 17.95 5.12
CA TYR A 135 -0.85 18.72 6.35
C TYR A 135 -2.15 19.24 6.94
N SER A 136 -3.02 19.88 6.15
CA SER A 136 -4.30 20.42 6.65
C SER A 136 -5.21 19.36 7.26
N THR A 137 -5.14 18.12 6.76
CA THR A 137 -5.93 17.01 7.27
C THR A 137 -5.41 16.49 8.61
N PHE A 138 -4.08 16.48 8.81
CA PHE A 138 -3.44 15.86 9.97
C PHE A 138 -2.82 16.86 10.96
N ALA A 139 -2.88 18.16 10.71
CA ALA A 139 -2.27 19.18 11.57
C ALA A 139 -2.72 19.12 13.06
N ASN A 140 -3.95 18.67 13.31
CA ASN A 140 -4.50 18.50 14.65
C ASN A 140 -4.65 17.02 15.06
N PHE A 141 -3.98 16.11 14.35
CA PHE A 141 -4.00 14.70 14.67
C PHE A 141 -2.93 14.40 15.73
N ASN A 142 -3.33 13.86 16.87
CA ASN A 142 -2.46 13.73 18.05
C ASN A 142 -1.38 12.61 17.91
N ILE A 143 -1.38 11.86 16.83
CA ILE A 143 -0.40 10.81 16.56
C ILE A 143 0.36 11.17 15.30
N GLU A 144 1.68 11.24 15.39
CA GLU A 144 2.53 11.43 14.22
C GLU A 144 2.41 10.23 13.27
N LEU A 145 2.38 10.51 11.98
CA LEU A 145 2.24 9.48 10.95
C LEU A 145 3.05 9.82 9.71
N GLY A 146 3.36 8.81 8.94
CA GLY A 146 3.90 8.98 7.59
C GLY A 146 2.81 8.76 6.55
N GLY A 147 2.74 9.60 5.51
CA GLY A 147 1.73 9.44 4.47
C GLY A 147 2.16 9.94 3.09
N LYS A 148 1.39 9.59 2.08
CA LYS A 148 1.54 10.11 0.72
C LYS A 148 0.19 10.13 0.03
N THR A 149 -0.16 11.28 -0.52
CA THR A 149 -1.31 11.45 -1.41
C THR A 149 -0.93 11.10 -2.84
N GLY A 150 -1.88 10.63 -3.62
CA GLY A 150 -1.70 10.36 -5.04
C GLY A 150 -2.96 10.74 -5.85
N SER A 151 -2.75 11.25 -7.06
CA SER A 151 -3.80 11.47 -8.05
C SER A 151 -3.41 10.72 -9.31
N ALA A 152 -4.03 9.56 -9.53
CA ALA A 152 -3.72 8.70 -10.66
C ALA A 152 -4.73 8.93 -11.79
N GLN A 153 -4.22 9.33 -12.95
CA GLN A 153 -5.03 9.41 -14.17
C GLN A 153 -5.47 8.00 -14.59
N THR A 154 -6.68 7.89 -15.07
CA THR A 154 -7.22 6.63 -15.61
C THR A 154 -7.24 6.68 -17.15
N ASP A 155 -7.52 5.54 -17.78
CA ASP A 155 -7.69 5.46 -19.24
C ASP A 155 -8.91 6.24 -19.74
N VAL A 156 -9.81 6.65 -18.83
CA VAL A 156 -10.97 7.48 -19.16
C VAL A 156 -10.59 8.95 -18.98
N GLN A 157 -10.64 9.70 -20.05
CA GLN A 157 -10.30 11.12 -20.06
C GLN A 157 -11.09 11.89 -18.97
N GLY A 158 -10.36 12.67 -18.17
CA GLY A 158 -10.90 13.50 -17.11
C GLY A 158 -11.25 12.76 -15.83
N LYS A 159 -11.04 11.44 -15.75
CA LYS A 159 -11.23 10.67 -14.53
C LYS A 159 -9.89 10.47 -13.81
N ILE A 160 -9.88 10.80 -12.54
CA ILE A 160 -8.70 10.72 -11.67
C ILE A 160 -9.07 9.93 -10.42
N ASN A 161 -8.31 8.89 -10.14
CA ASN A 161 -8.41 8.14 -8.90
C ASN A 161 -7.58 8.82 -7.81
N GLY A 162 -8.19 9.07 -6.66
CA GLY A 162 -7.51 9.58 -5.48
C GLY A 162 -6.93 8.45 -4.65
N TRP A 163 -5.68 8.61 -4.21
CA TRP A 163 -5.00 7.69 -3.33
C TRP A 163 -4.47 8.39 -2.09
N PHE A 164 -4.57 7.71 -0.97
CA PHE A 164 -3.75 7.97 0.20
C PHE A 164 -3.16 6.65 0.69
N VAL A 165 -1.90 6.69 1.03
CA VAL A 165 -1.20 5.59 1.70
C VAL A 165 -0.47 6.16 2.90
N GLY A 166 -0.47 5.43 4.03
CA GLY A 166 0.20 5.89 5.23
C GLY A 166 0.35 4.80 6.27
N PHE A 167 1.04 5.14 7.34
CA PHE A 167 1.24 4.28 8.50
C PHE A 167 1.31 5.13 9.77
N ALA A 168 0.90 4.56 10.88
CA ALA A 168 0.90 5.21 12.19
C ALA A 168 1.10 4.19 13.32
N PRO A 169 1.67 4.60 14.50
CA PRO A 169 2.44 5.82 14.71
C PRO A 169 3.72 5.86 13.86
N TYR A 170 4.34 7.03 13.73
CA TYR A 170 5.54 7.17 12.89
C TYR A 170 6.75 6.40 13.43
N GLU A 171 7.01 6.50 14.74
CA GLU A 171 8.18 5.89 15.37
C GLU A 171 8.02 4.37 15.58
N GLU A 172 6.83 3.91 15.94
CA GLU A 172 6.51 2.50 16.16
C GLU A 172 5.24 2.13 15.39
N PRO A 173 5.34 1.85 14.09
CA PRO A 173 4.18 1.60 13.24
C PRO A 173 3.36 0.39 13.68
N GLU A 174 2.07 0.58 13.92
CA GLU A 174 1.11 -0.45 14.29
C GLU A 174 0.13 -0.77 13.14
N ILE A 175 -0.18 0.23 12.33
CA ILE A 175 -1.15 0.12 11.23
C ILE A 175 -0.64 0.79 9.96
N ALA A 176 -0.83 0.14 8.82
CA ALA A 176 -0.76 0.77 7.51
C ALA A 176 -2.17 0.97 6.97
N VAL A 177 -2.43 2.13 6.41
CA VAL A 177 -3.72 2.48 5.80
C VAL A 177 -3.54 2.81 4.33
N VAL A 178 -4.43 2.28 3.51
CA VAL A 178 -4.50 2.60 2.07
C VAL A 178 -5.95 2.92 1.73
N VAL A 179 -6.15 4.07 1.13
CA VAL A 179 -7.45 4.53 0.65
C VAL A 179 -7.37 4.79 -0.84
N LEU A 180 -8.25 4.18 -1.59
CA LEU A 180 -8.48 4.45 -3.00
C LEU A 180 -9.93 4.90 -3.18
N VAL A 181 -10.11 6.05 -3.79
CA VAL A 181 -11.43 6.53 -4.23
C VAL A 181 -11.40 6.74 -5.73
N GLU A 182 -12.18 5.96 -6.45
CA GLU A 182 -12.30 6.08 -7.89
C GLU A 182 -13.03 7.37 -8.26
N ASN A 183 -12.53 8.03 -9.30
CA ASN A 183 -13.08 9.30 -9.83
C ASN A 183 -13.16 10.43 -8.78
N ALA A 184 -12.28 10.43 -7.79
CA ALA A 184 -12.25 11.46 -6.74
C ALA A 184 -11.81 12.84 -7.22
N GLY A 185 -11.23 12.95 -8.43
CA GLY A 185 -10.68 14.19 -8.93
C GLY A 185 -9.35 14.61 -8.28
N SER A 186 -9.14 14.30 -7.00
CA SER A 186 -7.92 14.62 -6.24
C SER A 186 -7.68 13.60 -5.14
N GLY A 187 -6.41 13.38 -4.79
CA GLY A 187 -6.01 12.57 -3.65
C GLY A 187 -6.23 13.24 -2.28
N SER A 188 -6.62 14.50 -2.22
CA SER A 188 -6.78 15.21 -0.94
C SER A 188 -7.89 14.62 -0.08
N TYR A 189 -9.03 14.28 -0.66
CA TYR A 189 -10.17 13.69 0.05
C TYR A 189 -9.86 12.32 0.66
N THR A 190 -8.96 11.56 0.03
CA THR A 190 -8.58 10.23 0.53
C THR A 190 -7.80 10.31 1.84
N ALA A 191 -7.12 11.42 2.10
CA ALA A 191 -6.44 11.67 3.37
C ALA A 191 -7.43 11.85 4.54
N GLU A 192 -8.59 12.47 4.29
CA GLU A 192 -9.65 12.63 5.31
C GLU A 192 -10.22 11.26 5.69
N VAL A 193 -10.54 10.42 4.71
CA VAL A 193 -11.00 9.05 4.98
C VAL A 193 -9.96 8.24 5.77
N ALA A 194 -8.67 8.39 5.41
CA ALA A 194 -7.59 7.71 6.13
C ALA A 194 -7.48 8.21 7.58
N ARG A 195 -7.65 9.53 7.82
CA ARG A 195 -7.68 10.10 9.16
C ARG A 195 -8.80 9.48 9.99
N ASP A 196 -9.99 9.39 9.45
CA ASP A 196 -11.16 8.86 10.16
C ASP A 196 -10.97 7.37 10.52
N ILE A 197 -10.37 6.57 9.60
CA ILE A 197 -9.98 5.18 9.88
C ILE A 197 -8.96 5.12 11.02
N LEU A 198 -7.94 5.97 11.01
CA LEU A 198 -6.93 6.01 12.06
C LEU A 198 -7.50 6.48 13.40
N GLN A 199 -8.41 7.45 13.40
CA GLN A 199 -9.12 7.89 14.60
C GLN A 199 -9.90 6.74 15.24
N GLU A 200 -10.62 5.96 14.45
CA GLU A 200 -11.35 4.80 14.95
C GLU A 200 -10.39 3.73 15.49
N TYR A 201 -9.32 3.43 14.75
CA TYR A 201 -8.33 2.43 15.15
C TYR A 201 -7.67 2.74 16.50
N PHE A 202 -7.32 4.01 16.74
CA PHE A 202 -6.69 4.47 17.98
C PHE A 202 -7.68 4.86 19.06
N GLY A 203 -8.99 4.64 18.85
CA GLY A 203 -10.02 4.96 19.83
C GLY A 203 -10.18 6.47 20.09
N MET A 204 -9.78 7.30 19.15
CA MET A 204 -10.01 8.74 19.23
C MET A 204 -11.49 8.99 18.98
N ASN A 205 -12.23 9.37 20.02
CA ASN A 205 -13.64 9.70 19.89
C ASN A 205 -13.82 10.84 18.89
N MET A 206 -14.43 10.55 17.77
CA MET A 206 -14.98 11.59 16.92
C MET A 206 -16.03 12.32 17.75
N GLU A 207 -15.89 13.63 17.94
CA GLU A 207 -17.03 14.44 18.39
C GLU A 207 -18.16 14.14 17.41
N LYS A 208 -19.26 13.56 17.93
CA LYS A 208 -20.45 13.35 17.12
C LYS A 208 -20.85 14.73 16.61
N VAL A 209 -20.74 14.94 15.30
CA VAL A 209 -21.38 16.07 14.66
C VAL A 209 -22.87 15.84 14.91
N GLU A 210 -23.44 16.57 15.87
CA GLU A 210 -24.88 16.63 16.05
C GLU A 210 -25.45 17.24 14.76
N GLU A 211 -26.26 16.45 14.04
CA GLU A 211 -27.06 16.88 12.89
C GLU A 211 -28.17 17.86 13.32
#